data_85fed0ca77733be0a56d1f9d8a69e463
#
_entry.id   85fed0ca77733be0a56d1f9d8a69e463
#
_cell.length_a   1.000
_cell.length_b   1.000
_cell.length_c   1.000
_cell.angle_alpha   90.00
_cell.angle_beta   90.00
_cell.angle_gamma   90.00
#
_symmetry.space_group_name_H-M   'P 1'
#
loop_
_entity.id
_entity.type
_entity.pdbx_description
1 polymer ?
#
loop_
_entity_poly.entity_id
_entity_poly.type
_entity_poly.pdbx_seq_one_letter_code
_entity_poly.pdbx_strand_id
1 'polypeptide(L)'
;MQTVPRGAGGAIPRHPFHARTSASWLFAVAVASLIVWVCPARADMVPGEPVVGHASWYGGEFARRPTASGQLFDPFKLTGAHRTLPLGSKVKVTNLLNGRSVMVTINDRGPYKRRREIDLSYRAASVLGIVRRGVARVRIELVDS
;
A
#
# COMPACT_ATOMS: atom_id res chain seq x y z
N MET A 1 -89.67 -4.63 6.82
CA MET A 1 -90.47 -3.76 7.69
C MET A 1 -89.49 -2.72 8.17
N GLN A 2 -89.56 -1.56 7.51
CA GLN A 2 -89.64 -0.21 8.07
C GLN A 2 -88.35 0.18 8.82
N THR A 3 -87.74 1.31 8.66
CA THR A 3 -88.03 2.57 7.95
C THR A 3 -86.79 3.42 8.11
N VAL A 4 -86.48 4.14 7.06
CA VAL A 4 -85.52 5.29 7.10
C VAL A 4 -86.21 6.43 7.81
N PRO A 5 -85.48 7.34 8.49
CA PRO A 5 -85.48 8.65 7.89
C PRO A 5 -84.15 9.41 7.89
N ARG A 6 -84.11 10.18 6.88
CA ARG A 6 -83.27 11.31 6.52
C ARG A 6 -83.29 12.41 7.60
N GLY A 7 -82.27 13.18 7.54
CA GLY A 7 -82.27 14.56 8.05
C GLY A 7 -80.84 15.09 8.20
N ALA A 8 -80.45 15.83 7.22
CA ALA A 8 -80.18 17.25 7.14
C ALA A 8 -78.94 17.66 7.97
N GLY A 9 -77.90 18.10 7.35
CA GLY A 9 -77.83 19.48 6.78
C GLY A 9 -77.10 20.37 7.74
N GLY A 10 -75.94 20.80 7.46
CA GLY A 10 -75.25 21.76 8.29
C GLY A 10 -73.83 22.03 7.81
N ALA A 11 -73.79 22.89 6.86
CA ALA A 11 -73.00 24.11 6.83
C ALA A 11 -71.54 24.03 7.10
N ILE A 12 -70.83 24.32 6.05
CA ILE A 12 -69.42 24.74 6.03
C ILE A 12 -69.35 26.18 6.57
N PRO A 13 -68.43 26.52 7.40
CA PRO A 13 -67.87 27.85 7.44
C PRO A 13 -66.46 27.85 6.78
N ARG A 14 -66.39 28.57 5.72
CA ARG A 14 -65.18 29.16 5.20
C ARG A 14 -64.77 30.28 6.15
N HIS A 15 -63.45 30.44 6.43
CA HIS A 15 -62.72 31.69 6.57
C HIS A 15 -61.48 31.51 7.42
N PRO A 16 -60.50 32.37 7.31
CA PRO A 16 -59.83 32.90 6.14
C PRO A 16 -58.31 32.69 6.21
N PHE A 17 -57.73 32.92 5.07
CA PHE A 17 -56.31 33.19 4.91
C PHE A 17 -55.75 34.17 5.92
N HIS A 18 -54.81 33.75 6.74
CA HIS A 18 -53.75 34.62 7.21
C HIS A 18 -52.42 34.04 6.83
N ALA A 19 -51.91 34.61 5.78
CA ALA A 19 -50.50 34.53 5.43
C ALA A 19 -49.70 35.14 6.56
N ARG A 20 -48.90 34.33 7.22
CA ARG A 20 -47.72 34.83 7.96
C ARG A 20 -46.53 33.98 7.51
N THR A 21 -45.88 34.58 6.56
CA THR A 21 -44.51 34.32 6.22
C THR A 21 -43.64 34.40 7.47
N SER A 22 -43.10 33.30 7.89
CA SER A 22 -41.89 33.30 8.67
C SER A 22 -40.93 32.32 7.98
N ALA A 23 -40.16 32.93 7.14
CA ALA A 23 -38.99 32.29 6.54
C ALA A 23 -38.00 31.97 7.65
N SER A 24 -37.99 30.76 8.09
CA SER A 24 -36.86 30.20 8.82
C SER A 24 -36.16 29.22 7.93
N TRP A 25 -35.33 29.78 7.08
CA TRP A 25 -34.35 29.02 6.34
C TRP A 25 -33.27 28.59 7.32
N LEU A 26 -33.48 27.45 7.90
CA LEU A 26 -32.41 26.74 8.56
C LEU A 26 -31.42 26.37 7.47
N PHE A 27 -30.33 27.13 7.43
CA PHE A 27 -29.13 26.75 6.71
C PHE A 27 -28.62 25.43 7.28
N ALA A 28 -29.04 24.34 6.68
CA ALA A 28 -28.36 23.09 6.84
C ALA A 28 -27.01 23.23 6.11
N VAL A 29 -26.01 23.71 6.84
CA VAL A 29 -24.63 23.64 6.41
C VAL A 29 -24.27 22.16 6.41
N ALA A 30 -24.44 21.54 5.25
CA ALA A 30 -23.84 20.25 4.98
C ALA A 30 -22.32 20.45 4.97
N VAL A 31 -21.70 20.27 6.12
CA VAL A 31 -20.26 20.10 6.21
C VAL A 31 -19.97 18.76 5.55
N ALA A 32 -19.75 18.80 4.24
CA ALA A 32 -19.15 17.68 3.52
C ALA A 32 -17.74 17.53 4.07
N SER A 33 -17.60 16.68 5.08
CA SER A 33 -16.30 16.21 5.55
C SER A 33 -15.65 15.46 4.38
N LEU A 34 -14.86 16.18 3.61
CA LEU A 34 -13.88 15.59 2.71
C LEU A 34 -12.90 14.80 3.58
N ILE A 35 -13.25 13.55 3.87
CA ILE A 35 -12.29 12.58 4.35
C ILE A 35 -11.33 12.36 3.18
N VAL A 36 -10.29 13.18 3.15
CA VAL A 36 -9.15 12.91 2.33
C VAL A 36 -8.57 11.60 2.88
N TRP A 37 -8.88 10.53 2.21
CA TRP A 37 -8.18 9.27 2.40
C TRP A 37 -6.72 9.54 2.01
N VAL A 38 -5.94 9.95 3.00
CA VAL A 38 -4.49 9.92 2.87
C VAL A 38 -4.15 8.44 2.80
N CYS A 39 -4.11 7.94 1.58
CA CYS A 39 -3.47 6.66 1.31
C CYS A 39 -2.07 6.78 1.90
N PRO A 40 -1.66 5.94 2.88
CA PRO A 40 -0.30 6.00 3.35
C PRO A 40 0.58 5.81 2.12
N ALA A 41 1.27 6.87 1.73
CA ALA A 41 2.24 6.81 0.67
C ALA A 41 3.13 5.62 1.00
N ARG A 42 3.16 4.62 0.11
CA ARG A 42 4.21 3.61 0.16
C ARG A 42 5.48 4.41 0.33
N ALA A 43 6.24 4.09 1.36
CA ALA A 43 7.54 4.68 1.56
C ALA A 43 8.39 4.27 0.35
N ASP A 44 8.31 5.08 -0.69
CA ASP A 44 9.24 4.99 -1.80
C ASP A 44 10.60 5.33 -1.20
N MET A 45 11.58 4.46 -1.40
CA MET A 45 12.92 4.73 -0.92
C MET A 45 13.41 6.02 -1.57
N VAL A 46 13.58 7.05 -0.76
CA VAL A 46 14.20 8.29 -1.18
C VAL A 46 15.71 8.04 -1.26
N PRO A 47 16.38 8.46 -2.33
CA PRO A 47 17.83 8.37 -2.39
C PRO A 47 18.47 8.99 -1.16
N GLY A 48 19.28 8.21 -0.43
CA GLY A 48 19.95 8.65 0.79
C GLY A 48 19.25 8.29 2.11
N GLU A 49 17.98 7.90 2.10
CA GLU A 49 17.27 7.43 3.30
C GLU A 49 17.37 5.89 3.42
N PRO A 50 18.06 5.37 4.45
CA PRO A 50 18.17 3.92 4.62
C PRO A 50 16.87 3.31 5.13
N VAL A 51 16.45 2.19 4.53
CA VAL A 51 15.33 1.39 4.99
C VAL A 51 15.83 0.19 5.78
N VAL A 52 15.23 -0.04 6.95
CA VAL A 52 15.50 -1.23 7.75
C VAL A 52 14.38 -2.24 7.57
N GLY A 53 14.72 -3.45 7.18
CA GLY A 53 13.76 -4.51 6.94
C GLY A 53 14.40 -5.89 7.03
N HIS A 54 13.72 -6.90 6.49
CA HIS A 54 14.25 -8.25 6.41
C HIS A 54 14.65 -8.58 4.99
N ALA A 55 15.84 -9.15 4.84
CA ALA A 55 16.28 -9.78 3.62
C ALA A 55 16.12 -11.30 3.71
N SER A 56 15.75 -11.91 2.61
CA SER A 56 15.90 -13.35 2.40
C SER A 56 16.69 -13.59 1.11
N TRP A 57 16.81 -14.84 0.74
CA TRP A 57 17.44 -15.19 -0.54
C TRP A 57 16.65 -16.31 -1.22
N TYR A 58 16.73 -16.37 -2.52
CA TYR A 58 16.09 -17.41 -3.31
C TYR A 58 17.14 -18.36 -3.94
N GLY A 59 16.79 -19.63 -3.91
CA GLY A 59 17.71 -20.71 -4.20
C GLY A 59 17.90 -21.00 -5.69
N GLY A 60 18.68 -22.04 -5.95
CA GLY A 60 19.01 -22.47 -7.30
C GLY A 60 17.84 -22.97 -8.14
N GLU A 61 16.70 -23.28 -7.51
CA GLU A 61 15.46 -23.67 -8.21
C GLU A 61 14.90 -22.57 -9.13
N PHE A 62 15.31 -21.32 -8.91
CA PHE A 62 14.95 -20.20 -9.77
C PHE A 62 16.01 -19.92 -10.86
N ALA A 63 17.12 -20.66 -10.86
CA ALA A 63 18.18 -20.45 -11.83
C ALA A 63 17.64 -20.54 -13.27
N ARG A 64 18.10 -19.61 -14.11
CA ARG A 64 17.72 -19.49 -15.53
C ARG A 64 16.25 -19.12 -15.78
N ARG A 65 15.46 -18.78 -14.76
CA ARG A 65 14.14 -18.18 -14.98
C ARG A 65 14.29 -16.70 -15.35
N PRO A 66 13.45 -16.18 -16.24
CA PRO A 66 13.43 -14.75 -16.54
C PRO A 66 13.10 -13.93 -15.31
N THR A 67 13.87 -12.89 -15.06
CA THR A 67 13.57 -11.87 -14.04
C THR A 67 12.69 -10.76 -14.63
N ALA A 68 12.21 -9.87 -13.80
CA ALA A 68 11.40 -8.72 -14.24
C ALA A 68 12.16 -7.78 -15.21
N SER A 69 13.49 -7.77 -15.16
CA SER A 69 14.32 -7.02 -16.12
C SER A 69 14.50 -7.71 -17.48
N GLY A 70 13.98 -8.93 -17.63
CA GLY A 70 14.17 -9.76 -18.82
C GLY A 70 15.47 -10.56 -18.82
N GLN A 71 16.36 -10.36 -17.85
CA GLN A 71 17.58 -11.15 -17.70
C GLN A 71 17.25 -12.52 -17.09
N LEU A 72 18.04 -13.52 -17.42
CA LEU A 72 17.95 -14.81 -16.74
C LEU A 72 18.56 -14.69 -15.33
N PHE A 73 17.85 -15.24 -14.35
CA PHE A 73 18.37 -15.28 -12.99
C PHE A 73 19.63 -16.15 -12.91
N ASP A 74 20.66 -15.56 -12.35
CA ASP A 74 21.92 -16.23 -12.05
C ASP A 74 22.20 -16.15 -10.55
N PRO A 75 22.19 -17.27 -9.81
CA PRO A 75 22.41 -17.26 -8.36
C PRO A 75 23.83 -16.81 -7.97
N PHE A 76 24.78 -16.79 -8.89
CA PHE A 76 26.16 -16.41 -8.63
C PHE A 76 26.48 -14.94 -8.92
N LYS A 77 25.51 -14.18 -9.42
CA LYS A 77 25.61 -12.72 -9.57
C LYS A 77 25.16 -11.99 -8.31
N LEU A 78 25.62 -10.75 -8.14
CA LEU A 78 25.20 -9.89 -7.03
C LEU A 78 23.92 -9.12 -7.41
N THR A 79 22.78 -9.80 -7.30
CA THR A 79 21.47 -9.27 -7.69
C THR A 79 20.44 -9.45 -6.58
N GLY A 80 19.35 -8.70 -6.68
CA GLY A 80 18.23 -8.81 -5.77
C GLY A 80 16.90 -8.42 -6.41
N ALA A 81 15.82 -8.79 -5.72
CA ALA A 81 14.46 -8.42 -6.03
C ALA A 81 13.93 -7.42 -5.02
N HIS A 82 13.32 -6.35 -5.50
CA HIS A 82 12.65 -5.35 -4.68
C HIS A 82 11.32 -4.94 -5.31
N ARG A 83 10.33 -4.59 -4.46
CA ARG A 83 8.98 -4.33 -4.93
C ARG A 83 8.86 -3.07 -5.78
N THR A 84 9.53 -2.00 -5.39
CA THR A 84 9.30 -0.65 -5.94
C THR A 84 10.52 0.01 -6.53
N LEU A 85 11.74 -0.34 -6.09
CA LEU A 85 12.96 0.26 -6.64
C LEU A 85 13.05 0.05 -8.16
N PRO A 86 13.52 1.06 -8.92
CA PRO A 86 13.74 0.90 -10.35
C PRO A 86 14.61 -0.31 -10.67
N LEU A 87 14.30 -1.01 -11.76
CA LEU A 87 15.17 -2.08 -12.24
C LEU A 87 16.49 -1.46 -12.73
N GLY A 88 17.60 -2.05 -12.32
CA GLY A 88 18.94 -1.50 -12.57
C GLY A 88 19.53 -0.75 -11.39
N SER A 89 18.71 -0.34 -10.41
CA SER A 89 19.19 0.37 -9.20
C SER A 89 20.25 -0.45 -8.49
N LYS A 90 21.26 0.25 -7.96
CA LYS A 90 22.26 -0.31 -7.07
C LYS A 90 21.95 0.03 -5.63
N VAL A 91 21.89 -0.99 -4.80
CA VAL A 91 21.64 -0.85 -3.38
C VAL A 91 22.74 -1.50 -2.56
N LYS A 92 23.11 -0.84 -1.47
CA LYS A 92 23.96 -1.40 -0.44
C LYS A 92 23.08 -2.06 0.60
N VAL A 93 23.30 -3.33 0.82
CA VAL A 93 22.60 -4.11 1.84
C VAL A 93 23.57 -4.43 2.95
N THR A 94 23.24 -4.05 4.18
CA THR A 94 24.09 -4.28 5.38
C THR A 94 23.34 -5.16 6.36
N ASN A 95 23.93 -6.28 6.73
CA ASN A 95 23.41 -7.16 7.76
C ASN A 95 23.66 -6.56 9.13
N LEU A 96 22.58 -6.22 9.85
CA LEU A 96 22.67 -5.55 11.14
C LEU A 96 23.19 -6.44 12.28
N LEU A 97 23.26 -7.75 12.08
CA LEU A 97 23.77 -8.67 13.08
C LEU A 97 25.31 -8.77 13.07
N ASN A 98 25.92 -8.79 11.89
CA ASN A 98 27.36 -9.03 11.74
C ASN A 98 28.12 -7.88 11.06
N GLY A 99 27.43 -6.81 10.65
CA GLY A 99 28.00 -5.64 10.00
C GLY A 99 28.48 -5.82 8.56
N ARG A 100 28.34 -7.03 7.98
CA ARG A 100 28.71 -7.28 6.59
C ARG A 100 27.80 -6.52 5.63
N SER A 101 28.37 -6.03 4.54
CA SER A 101 27.63 -5.35 3.48
C SER A 101 27.91 -5.97 2.12
N VAL A 102 26.97 -5.80 1.20
CA VAL A 102 27.11 -6.16 -0.20
C VAL A 102 26.37 -5.15 -1.08
N MET A 103 26.94 -4.84 -2.24
CA MET A 103 26.29 -4.10 -3.29
C MET A 103 25.56 -5.06 -4.20
N VAL A 104 24.28 -4.82 -4.46
CA VAL A 104 23.49 -5.63 -5.38
C VAL A 104 22.78 -4.75 -6.40
N THR A 105 22.54 -5.28 -7.57
CA THR A 105 21.72 -4.66 -8.60
C THR A 105 20.29 -5.23 -8.51
N ILE A 106 19.30 -4.37 -8.47
CA ILE A 106 17.90 -4.79 -8.50
C ILE A 106 17.54 -5.13 -9.93
N ASN A 107 17.25 -6.39 -10.19
CA ASN A 107 16.88 -6.88 -11.52
C ASN A 107 15.57 -7.65 -11.53
N ASP A 108 14.92 -7.80 -10.37
CA ASP A 108 13.67 -8.54 -10.26
C ASP A 108 12.66 -7.87 -9.33
N ARG A 109 11.42 -8.35 -9.37
CA ARG A 109 10.31 -7.89 -8.55
C ARG A 109 9.98 -8.89 -7.44
N GLY A 110 9.65 -8.36 -6.27
CA GLY A 110 9.41 -9.09 -5.02
C GLY A 110 10.19 -8.46 -3.88
N PRO A 111 10.19 -9.06 -2.69
CA PRO A 111 9.42 -10.23 -2.28
C PRO A 111 7.92 -9.94 -2.12
N TYR A 112 7.08 -10.93 -2.41
CA TYR A 112 5.62 -10.85 -2.21
C TYR A 112 5.18 -11.41 -0.84
N LYS A 113 6.13 -11.96 -0.08
CA LYS A 113 5.89 -12.40 1.29
C LYS A 113 5.98 -11.21 2.24
N ARG A 114 5.02 -11.13 3.18
CA ARG A 114 5.01 -10.07 4.20
C ARG A 114 6.30 -10.05 5.02
N ARG A 115 6.68 -8.86 5.51
CA ARG A 115 7.85 -8.60 6.36
C ARG A 115 9.21 -8.75 5.66
N ARG A 116 9.27 -9.02 4.37
CA ARG A 116 10.52 -9.01 3.61
C ARG A 116 10.56 -7.78 2.72
N GLU A 117 11.70 -7.13 2.68
CA GLU A 117 11.93 -5.95 1.85
C GLU A 117 12.72 -6.28 0.58
N ILE A 118 13.66 -7.20 0.71
CA ILE A 118 14.53 -7.59 -0.39
C ILE A 118 14.77 -9.10 -0.39
N ASP A 119 14.77 -9.71 -1.56
CA ASP A 119 15.23 -11.08 -1.77
C ASP A 119 16.54 -11.04 -2.56
N LEU A 120 17.55 -11.70 -2.05
CA LEU A 120 18.90 -11.68 -2.59
C LEU A 120 19.24 -12.94 -3.38
N SER A 121 20.16 -12.83 -4.31
CA SER A 121 20.79 -14.00 -4.91
C SER A 121 21.59 -14.78 -3.87
N TYR A 122 21.88 -16.05 -4.15
CA TYR A 122 22.71 -16.88 -3.29
C TYR A 122 24.09 -16.23 -3.03
N ARG A 123 24.72 -15.69 -4.06
CA ARG A 123 26.03 -15.02 -3.93
C ARG A 123 25.97 -13.83 -2.98
N ALA A 124 24.98 -12.98 -3.12
CA ALA A 124 24.78 -11.83 -2.23
C ALA A 124 24.51 -12.28 -0.79
N ALA A 125 23.67 -13.27 -0.60
CA ALA A 125 23.37 -13.85 0.71
C ALA A 125 24.61 -14.48 1.36
N SER A 126 25.47 -15.10 0.58
CA SER A 126 26.74 -15.68 1.04
C SER A 126 27.69 -14.59 1.54
N VAL A 127 27.84 -13.49 0.81
CA VAL A 127 28.66 -12.34 1.24
C VAL A 127 28.14 -11.76 2.54
N LEU A 128 26.81 -11.59 2.67
CA LEU A 128 26.18 -11.10 3.89
C LEU A 128 26.22 -12.08 5.07
N GLY A 129 26.53 -13.35 4.82
CA GLY A 129 26.55 -14.39 5.84
C GLY A 129 25.16 -14.82 6.32
N ILE A 130 24.13 -14.75 5.45
CA ILE A 130 22.74 -15.09 5.81
C ILE A 130 22.24 -16.42 5.26
N VAL A 131 23.03 -17.12 4.45
CA VAL A 131 22.61 -18.36 3.78
C VAL A 131 22.07 -19.39 4.77
N ARG A 132 22.78 -19.64 5.88
CA ARG A 132 22.37 -20.62 6.90
C ARG A 132 21.11 -20.22 7.66
N ARG A 133 20.90 -18.93 7.88
CA ARG A 133 19.73 -18.41 8.60
C ARG A 133 18.51 -18.24 7.72
N GLY A 134 18.69 -18.13 6.42
CA GLY A 134 17.65 -17.90 5.44
C GLY A 134 17.10 -16.48 5.42
N VAL A 135 16.98 -15.83 6.60
CA VAL A 135 16.45 -14.46 6.75
C VAL A 135 17.32 -13.70 7.75
N ALA A 136 17.54 -12.42 7.49
CA ALA A 136 18.24 -11.53 8.42
C ALA A 136 17.66 -10.11 8.37
N ARG A 137 17.81 -9.38 9.47
CA ARG A 137 17.50 -7.96 9.53
C ARG A 137 18.63 -7.17 8.89
N VAL A 138 18.28 -6.32 7.94
CA VAL A 138 19.22 -5.58 7.12
C VAL A 138 18.86 -4.10 7.07
N ARG A 139 19.87 -3.28 6.77
CA ARG A 139 19.72 -1.91 6.29
C ARG A 139 19.95 -1.91 4.78
N ILE A 140 19.08 -1.23 4.07
CA ILE A 140 19.12 -1.11 2.61
C ILE A 140 19.25 0.37 2.27
N GLU A 141 20.25 0.71 1.49
CA GLU A 141 20.58 2.08 1.09
C GLU A 141 20.64 2.13 -0.44
N LEU A 142 19.83 3.00 -1.04
CA LEU A 142 19.89 3.23 -2.48
C LEU A 142 21.15 4.06 -2.78
N VAL A 143 22.02 3.53 -3.62
CA VAL A 143 23.30 4.17 -3.99
C VAL A 143 23.21 4.82 -5.36
N ASP A 144 22.53 4.16 -6.29
CA ASP A 144 22.39 4.62 -7.67
C ASP A 144 21.10 4.03 -8.27
N SER A 145 20.39 4.80 -9.13
CA SER A 145 19.09 4.43 -9.71
C SER A 145 19.02 4.75 -11.19
#